data_b7a408c16be476daa6658d0efc412694
#
_entry.id   b7a408c16be476daa6658d0efc412694
#
_cell.length_a   1.000
_cell.length_b   1.000
_cell.length_c   1.000
_cell.angle_alpha   90.00
_cell.angle_beta   90.00
_cell.angle_gamma   90.00
#
_symmetry.space_group_name_H-M   'P 1'
#
loop_
_entity.id
_entity.type
_entity.pdbx_description
1 polymer ?
#
loop_
_entity_poly.entity_id
_entity_poly.type
_entity_poly.pdbx_seq_one_letter_code
_entity_poly.pdbx_strand_id
1 'polypeptide(L)'
;KEIALYQEKINTDIATILDTPTGWTISRTHAQHTIKETLKAAKELKKIKSRDDIVWVGPVQGGQHLNLVAQSAREMGKLPIQIHALGSPTPVMEQYMFDILVDMILTAKMNLPLERPLHLFGAGHPFMFALAVALGCDLFDSAAYAIYAREERYMTEYGTTKLNQLSYFTCPCPACVNNSPQDFLDMPETEKQKTLAQHNLYVSFSEIRRIKQAITEGRLWEHLEMRAHGHPSLLQALKRLRKYSRYLEKNSPITKKSGLFFFGSLGQIRPEVVRHRKRLLERYSPPKEGKILVLLPQTLMKPFHRGKEHQKVVREIEQEFGCKAHNIHVCTYAAPFGIIPTELDEVYPLSQY
;
A
#
# COMPACT_ATOMS: atom_id res chain seq x y z
N LYS A 1 -14.23 30.29 -8.80
CA LYS A 1 -14.40 30.55 -10.24
C LYS A 1 -13.06 30.96 -10.86
N GLU A 2 -12.44 32.02 -10.35
CA GLU A 2 -11.20 32.60 -10.88
C GLU A 2 -10.06 31.58 -11.01
N ILE A 3 -9.80 30.78 -9.97
CA ILE A 3 -8.76 29.73 -9.98
C ILE A 3 -8.98 28.68 -11.07
N ALA A 4 -10.24 28.25 -11.30
CA ALA A 4 -10.51 27.29 -12.37
C ALA A 4 -10.20 27.89 -13.75
N LEU A 5 -10.68 29.10 -14.02
CA LEU A 5 -10.39 29.81 -15.26
C LEU A 5 -8.90 30.14 -15.44
N TYR A 6 -8.20 30.42 -14.34
CA TYR A 6 -6.76 30.63 -14.38
C TYR A 6 -6.01 29.38 -14.79
N GLN A 7 -6.35 28.21 -14.21
CA GLN A 7 -5.77 26.91 -14.60
C GLN A 7 -6.02 26.62 -16.11
N GLU A 8 -7.20 26.89 -16.61
CA GLU A 8 -7.50 26.78 -18.04
C GLU A 8 -6.64 27.74 -18.90
N LYS A 9 -6.48 28.98 -18.45
CA LYS A 9 -5.72 30.02 -19.16
C LYS A 9 -4.22 29.69 -19.27
N ILE A 10 -3.62 29.08 -18.25
CA ILE A 10 -2.22 28.64 -18.27
C ILE A 10 -2.02 27.30 -19.00
N ASN A 11 -3.06 26.75 -19.59
CA ASN A 11 -3.04 25.52 -20.40
C ASN A 11 -2.61 24.28 -19.61
N THR A 12 -3.18 24.10 -18.40
CA THR A 12 -2.90 22.96 -17.54
C THR A 12 -3.54 21.68 -18.10
N ASP A 13 -2.82 20.56 -18.13
CA ASP A 13 -3.38 19.25 -18.51
C ASP A 13 -4.22 18.65 -17.38
N ILE A 14 -3.77 18.83 -16.13
CA ILE A 14 -4.45 18.36 -14.92
C ILE A 14 -4.68 19.57 -14.01
N ALA A 15 -5.92 19.82 -13.65
CA ALA A 15 -6.34 20.92 -12.78
C ALA A 15 -6.97 20.40 -11.48
N THR A 16 -6.82 21.14 -10.41
CA THR A 16 -7.42 20.81 -9.11
C THR A 16 -8.53 21.77 -8.76
N ILE A 17 -9.67 21.23 -8.32
CA ILE A 17 -10.76 22.04 -7.77
C ILE A 17 -10.24 22.73 -6.51
N LEU A 18 -10.51 24.04 -6.40
CA LEU A 18 -10.17 24.77 -5.19
C LEU A 18 -10.92 24.19 -4.00
N ASP A 19 -10.19 23.56 -3.11
CA ASP A 19 -10.71 22.98 -1.89
C ASP A 19 -10.50 23.88 -0.68
N THR A 20 -11.21 23.56 0.39
CA THR A 20 -10.96 24.15 1.71
C THR A 20 -10.34 23.05 2.57
N PRO A 21 -9.02 23.09 2.82
CA PRO A 21 -8.35 22.06 3.60
C PRO A 21 -8.96 21.93 4.99
N THR A 22 -9.28 20.67 5.38
CA THR A 22 -9.90 20.41 6.68
C THR A 22 -8.90 20.55 7.83
N GLY A 23 -7.64 20.22 7.62
CA GLY A 23 -6.67 20.05 8.69
C GLY A 23 -6.86 18.73 9.44
N TRP A 24 -6.07 18.49 10.50
CA TRP A 24 -6.11 17.24 11.24
C TRP A 24 -6.91 17.36 12.55
N THR A 25 -6.44 18.17 13.49
CA THR A 25 -7.06 18.33 14.83
C THR A 25 -8.10 19.43 14.85
N ILE A 26 -9.25 19.21 14.22
CA ILE A 26 -10.31 20.22 14.14
C ILE A 26 -11.66 19.69 14.60
N SER A 27 -12.56 20.63 14.94
CA SER A 27 -13.92 20.28 15.32
C SER A 27 -14.69 19.65 14.16
N ARG A 28 -15.66 18.79 14.51
CA ARG A 28 -16.55 18.16 13.54
C ARG A 28 -17.34 19.19 12.71
N THR A 29 -17.78 20.27 13.33
CA THR A 29 -18.50 21.35 12.66
C THR A 29 -17.63 22.04 11.61
N HIS A 30 -16.38 22.29 11.91
CA HIS A 30 -15.44 22.87 10.95
C HIS A 30 -15.19 21.90 9.79
N ALA A 31 -14.97 20.60 10.07
CA ALA A 31 -14.82 19.59 9.03
C ALA A 31 -16.04 19.51 8.10
N GLN A 32 -17.26 19.60 8.64
CA GLN A 32 -18.49 19.64 7.83
C GLN A 32 -18.54 20.90 6.95
N HIS A 33 -18.12 22.04 7.46
CA HIS A 33 -18.04 23.29 6.70
C HIS A 33 -17.05 23.17 5.52
N THR A 34 -15.83 22.71 5.76
CA THR A 34 -14.80 22.56 4.71
C THR A 34 -15.24 21.58 3.61
N ILE A 35 -15.90 20.47 3.98
CA ILE A 35 -16.48 19.53 3.03
C ILE A 35 -17.56 20.20 2.17
N LYS A 36 -18.45 20.97 2.81
CA LYS A 36 -19.54 21.67 2.10
C LYS A 36 -18.98 22.66 1.08
N GLU A 37 -18.00 23.47 1.46
CA GLU A 37 -17.38 24.45 0.55
C GLU A 37 -16.62 23.76 -0.60
N THR A 38 -15.85 22.70 -0.32
CA THR A 38 -15.16 21.92 -1.35
C THR A 38 -16.14 21.27 -2.34
N LEU A 39 -17.22 20.66 -1.85
CA LEU A 39 -18.25 20.06 -2.71
C LEU A 39 -19.03 21.11 -3.50
N LYS A 40 -19.24 22.30 -2.94
CA LYS A 40 -19.85 23.43 -3.66
C LYS A 40 -18.96 23.85 -4.83
N ALA A 41 -17.67 24.06 -4.61
CA ALA A 41 -16.71 24.38 -5.66
C ALA A 41 -16.70 23.30 -6.77
N ALA A 42 -16.73 22.01 -6.39
CA ALA A 42 -16.78 20.91 -7.33
C ALA A 42 -18.07 20.88 -8.18
N LYS A 43 -19.22 21.16 -7.58
CA LYS A 43 -20.51 21.23 -8.29
C LYS A 43 -20.59 22.43 -9.25
N GLU A 44 -19.99 23.54 -8.86
CA GLU A 44 -19.94 24.75 -9.70
C GLU A 44 -19.01 24.59 -10.91
N LEU A 45 -18.00 23.72 -10.83
CA LEU A 45 -17.03 23.52 -11.91
C LEU A 45 -17.67 23.25 -13.26
N LYS A 46 -18.71 22.40 -13.32
CA LYS A 46 -19.44 22.08 -14.57
C LYS A 46 -20.01 23.31 -15.28
N LYS A 47 -20.32 24.38 -14.53
CA LYS A 47 -20.87 25.64 -15.05
C LYS A 47 -19.79 26.65 -15.43
N ILE A 48 -18.57 26.43 -14.92
CA ILE A 48 -17.48 27.42 -15.02
C ILE A 48 -16.49 27.03 -16.10
N LYS A 49 -16.18 25.73 -16.21
CA LYS A 49 -15.20 25.22 -17.17
C LYS A 49 -15.64 25.49 -18.61
N SER A 50 -14.68 25.93 -19.40
CA SER A 50 -14.86 26.17 -20.84
C SER A 50 -14.17 25.11 -21.71
N ARG A 51 -13.30 24.28 -21.11
CA ARG A 51 -12.51 23.24 -21.76
C ARG A 51 -12.85 21.85 -21.23
N ASP A 52 -12.98 20.89 -22.12
CA ASP A 52 -13.29 19.48 -21.81
C ASP A 52 -12.05 18.56 -21.83
N ASP A 53 -10.92 19.04 -22.33
CA ASP A 53 -9.67 18.29 -22.44
C ASP A 53 -8.83 18.30 -21.14
N ILE A 54 -9.21 19.10 -20.14
CA ILE A 54 -8.55 19.16 -18.85
C ILE A 54 -9.09 18.07 -17.92
N VAL A 55 -8.16 17.30 -17.32
CA VAL A 55 -8.46 16.31 -16.30
C VAL A 55 -8.59 17.00 -14.93
N TRP A 56 -9.74 16.85 -14.27
CA TRP A 56 -9.99 17.53 -13.00
C TRP A 56 -9.82 16.60 -11.81
N VAL A 57 -9.12 17.12 -10.78
CA VAL A 57 -8.90 16.47 -9.50
C VAL A 57 -9.88 17.00 -8.46
N GLY A 58 -10.63 16.10 -7.83
CA GLY A 58 -11.59 16.42 -6.76
C GLY A 58 -11.11 15.96 -5.39
N PRO A 59 -10.75 16.87 -4.49
CA PRO A 59 -10.30 16.54 -3.14
C PRO A 59 -11.41 16.01 -2.25
N VAL A 60 -11.13 14.94 -1.52
CA VAL A 60 -11.95 14.36 -0.46
C VAL A 60 -11.46 14.89 0.88
N GLN A 61 -12.30 15.62 1.59
CA GLN A 61 -11.99 16.24 2.85
C GLN A 61 -12.63 15.49 4.04
N GLY A 62 -12.23 15.80 5.28
CA GLY A 62 -12.84 15.24 6.49
C GLY A 62 -11.90 15.08 7.68
N GLY A 63 -10.58 15.21 7.47
CA GLY A 63 -9.55 15.13 8.51
C GLY A 63 -9.66 13.84 9.33
N GLN A 64 -9.67 13.97 10.65
CA GLN A 64 -9.77 12.83 11.58
C GLN A 64 -11.16 12.17 11.62
N HIS A 65 -12.18 12.79 11.04
CA HIS A 65 -13.58 12.31 11.11
C HIS A 65 -13.87 11.34 9.96
N LEU A 66 -13.54 10.07 10.10
CA LEU A 66 -13.66 9.06 9.03
C LEU A 66 -15.05 8.96 8.40
N ASN A 67 -16.12 9.12 9.18
CA ASN A 67 -17.47 9.13 8.64
C ASN A 67 -17.74 10.34 7.74
N LEU A 68 -17.08 11.48 7.98
CA LEU A 68 -17.12 12.65 7.12
C LEU A 68 -16.25 12.46 5.87
N VAL A 69 -15.08 11.81 6.00
CA VAL A 69 -14.27 11.38 4.85
C VAL A 69 -15.11 10.49 3.93
N ALA A 70 -15.81 9.49 4.49
CA ALA A 70 -16.70 8.61 3.72
C ALA A 70 -17.84 9.37 3.03
N GLN A 71 -18.44 10.34 3.70
CA GLN A 71 -19.48 11.20 3.13
C GLN A 71 -18.93 12.04 1.99
N SER A 72 -17.80 12.72 2.21
CA SER A 72 -17.12 13.54 1.20
C SER A 72 -16.77 12.71 -0.05
N ALA A 73 -16.21 11.51 0.16
CA ALA A 73 -15.86 10.59 -0.93
C ALA A 73 -17.09 10.18 -1.76
N ARG A 74 -18.20 9.79 -1.11
CA ARG A 74 -19.44 9.43 -1.82
C ARG A 74 -20.00 10.58 -2.62
N GLU A 75 -20.02 11.79 -2.07
CA GLU A 75 -20.57 12.95 -2.76
C GLU A 75 -19.66 13.41 -3.90
N MET A 76 -18.33 13.42 -3.69
CA MET A 76 -17.37 13.75 -4.75
C MET A 76 -17.37 12.71 -5.87
N GLY A 77 -17.51 11.42 -5.53
CA GLY A 77 -17.56 10.32 -6.48
C GLY A 77 -18.76 10.36 -7.43
N LYS A 78 -19.88 11.02 -7.06
CA LYS A 78 -21.05 11.23 -7.93
C LYS A 78 -20.80 12.31 -9.01
N LEU A 79 -19.78 13.12 -8.84
CA LEU A 79 -19.49 14.22 -9.77
C LEU A 79 -18.65 13.71 -10.96
N PRO A 80 -18.73 14.38 -12.13
CA PRO A 80 -17.93 14.01 -13.31
C PRO A 80 -16.47 14.46 -13.18
N ILE A 81 -15.80 13.96 -12.14
CA ILE A 81 -14.40 14.23 -11.80
C ILE A 81 -13.58 12.99 -12.15
N GLN A 82 -12.47 13.15 -12.83
CA GLN A 82 -11.68 12.05 -13.36
C GLN A 82 -10.69 11.48 -12.33
N ILE A 83 -10.11 12.32 -11.48
CA ILE A 83 -9.16 11.95 -10.45
C ILE A 83 -9.69 12.41 -9.09
N HIS A 84 -9.55 11.59 -8.07
CA HIS A 84 -9.83 12.02 -6.70
C HIS A 84 -8.53 12.22 -5.93
N ALA A 85 -8.54 13.09 -4.93
CA ALA A 85 -7.40 13.28 -4.05
C ALA A 85 -7.80 13.15 -2.59
N LEU A 86 -6.90 12.64 -1.74
CA LEU A 86 -7.09 12.66 -0.29
C LEU A 86 -6.58 13.99 0.25
N GLY A 87 -7.48 14.80 0.80
CA GLY A 87 -7.16 16.08 1.41
C GLY A 87 -6.66 15.93 2.85
N SER A 88 -5.74 16.80 3.24
CA SER A 88 -5.19 16.92 4.59
C SER A 88 -4.47 15.69 5.18
N PRO A 89 -3.78 14.84 4.41
CA PRO A 89 -3.02 13.71 4.97
C PRO A 89 -1.65 14.13 5.52
N THR A 90 -1.11 15.28 5.11
CA THR A 90 0.26 15.72 5.41
C THR A 90 0.57 15.74 6.91
N PRO A 91 -0.25 16.33 7.82
CA PRO A 91 0.06 16.33 9.25
C PRO A 91 0.11 14.91 9.85
N VAL A 92 -0.67 13.98 9.30
CA VAL A 92 -0.67 12.58 9.72
C VAL A 92 0.62 11.88 9.30
N MET A 93 1.10 12.16 8.09
CA MET A 93 2.35 11.62 7.56
C MET A 93 3.57 12.20 8.28
N GLU A 94 3.59 13.50 8.55
CA GLU A 94 4.67 14.19 9.27
C GLU A 94 4.83 13.67 10.71
N GLN A 95 3.74 13.23 11.34
CA GLN A 95 3.74 12.66 12.68
C GLN A 95 3.89 11.13 12.69
N TYR A 96 4.17 10.51 11.54
CA TYR A 96 4.32 9.06 11.38
C TYR A 96 3.10 8.24 11.85
N MET A 97 1.89 8.82 11.82
CA MET A 97 0.64 8.14 12.19
C MET A 97 0.10 7.31 11.02
N PHE A 98 0.88 6.35 10.53
CA PHE A 98 0.54 5.60 9.31
C PHE A 98 -0.62 4.63 9.48
N ASP A 99 -0.93 4.19 10.67
CA ASP A 99 -2.15 3.42 10.97
C ASP A 99 -3.41 4.27 10.77
N ILE A 100 -3.35 5.55 11.12
CA ILE A 100 -4.41 6.51 10.85
C ILE A 100 -4.51 6.83 9.35
N LEU A 101 -3.36 6.99 8.69
CA LEU A 101 -3.31 7.18 7.24
C LEU A 101 -3.96 6.01 6.50
N VAL A 102 -3.76 4.76 6.97
CA VAL A 102 -4.47 3.57 6.46
C VAL A 102 -5.98 3.74 6.55
N ASP A 103 -6.48 4.17 7.70
CA ASP A 103 -7.92 4.40 7.90
C ASP A 103 -8.45 5.49 6.96
N MET A 104 -7.71 6.60 6.78
CA MET A 104 -8.10 7.69 5.89
C MET A 104 -8.15 7.26 4.42
N ILE A 105 -7.07 6.66 3.91
CA ILE A 105 -6.99 6.20 2.51
C ILE A 105 -8.07 5.17 2.22
N LEU A 106 -8.19 4.12 3.03
CA LEU A 106 -9.17 3.06 2.79
C LEU A 106 -10.60 3.53 2.98
N THR A 107 -10.86 4.45 3.91
CA THR A 107 -12.20 5.05 4.04
C THR A 107 -12.56 5.84 2.77
N ALA A 108 -11.65 6.61 2.21
CA ALA A 108 -11.87 7.31 0.95
C ALA A 108 -12.05 6.31 -0.21
N LYS A 109 -11.10 5.39 -0.40
CA LYS A 109 -11.10 4.43 -1.52
C LYS A 109 -12.32 3.51 -1.53
N MET A 110 -12.81 3.08 -0.37
CA MET A 110 -14.01 2.25 -0.24
C MET A 110 -15.32 2.98 -0.58
N ASN A 111 -15.30 4.31 -0.65
CA ASN A 111 -16.47 5.15 -0.93
C ASN A 111 -16.33 5.96 -2.24
N LEU A 112 -15.22 5.83 -2.94
CA LEU A 112 -14.98 6.40 -4.27
C LEU A 112 -15.22 5.35 -5.36
N PRO A 113 -15.48 5.75 -6.62
CA PRO A 113 -15.46 4.87 -7.78
C PRO A 113 -14.08 4.20 -7.93
N LEU A 114 -14.05 2.87 -8.01
CA LEU A 114 -12.79 2.09 -8.02
C LEU A 114 -11.96 2.33 -9.28
N GLU A 115 -12.61 2.65 -10.38
CA GLU A 115 -12.00 2.91 -11.69
C GLU A 115 -11.30 4.26 -11.80
N ARG A 116 -11.48 5.14 -10.80
CA ARG A 116 -10.85 6.47 -10.80
C ARG A 116 -9.60 6.47 -9.94
N PRO A 117 -8.51 7.07 -10.44
CA PRO A 117 -7.27 7.22 -9.68
C PRO A 117 -7.46 8.01 -8.38
N LEU A 118 -6.70 7.62 -7.36
CA LEU A 118 -6.58 8.34 -6.10
C LEU A 118 -5.20 8.97 -5.96
N HIS A 119 -5.17 10.28 -5.81
CA HIS A 119 -3.97 11.06 -5.54
C HIS A 119 -3.81 11.25 -4.02
N LEU A 120 -2.67 10.87 -3.48
CA LEU A 120 -2.30 11.17 -2.09
C LEU A 120 -1.56 12.50 -2.05
N PHE A 121 -2.24 13.57 -1.62
CA PHE A 121 -1.66 14.90 -1.55
C PHE A 121 -0.51 15.00 -0.55
N GLY A 122 0.57 15.67 -0.98
CA GLY A 122 1.70 16.00 -0.13
C GLY A 122 2.44 14.79 0.42
N ALA A 123 2.49 13.68 -0.32
CA ALA A 123 3.18 12.48 0.10
C ALA A 123 4.66 12.77 0.38
N GLY A 124 5.06 12.71 1.65
CA GLY A 124 6.36 13.21 2.09
C GLY A 124 7.52 12.31 1.70
N HIS A 125 7.78 11.28 2.51
CA HIS A 125 8.96 10.44 2.39
C HIS A 125 8.68 9.14 1.62
N PRO A 126 9.58 8.67 0.72
CA PRO A 126 9.36 7.50 -0.12
C PRO A 126 9.18 6.17 0.65
N PHE A 127 9.66 6.04 1.88
CA PHE A 127 9.54 4.80 2.64
C PHE A 127 8.09 4.36 2.88
N MET A 128 7.11 5.28 2.80
CA MET A 128 5.69 4.99 2.94
C MET A 128 4.94 4.76 1.61
N PHE A 129 5.58 4.98 0.46
CA PHE A 129 4.93 4.89 -0.84
C PHE A 129 4.37 3.50 -1.13
N ALA A 130 5.12 2.44 -0.78
CA ALA A 130 4.65 1.06 -0.95
C ALA A 130 3.35 0.79 -0.19
N LEU A 131 3.20 1.36 1.02
CA LEU A 131 1.96 1.29 1.80
C LEU A 131 0.82 1.99 1.05
N ALA A 132 1.01 3.23 0.65
CA ALA A 132 -0.03 4.01 -0.03
C ALA A 132 -0.49 3.35 -1.34
N VAL A 133 0.43 2.82 -2.14
CA VAL A 133 0.12 2.09 -3.38
C VAL A 133 -0.65 0.81 -3.10
N ALA A 134 -0.26 0.03 -2.08
CA ALA A 134 -1.00 -1.18 -1.69
C ALA A 134 -2.42 -0.89 -1.19
N LEU A 135 -2.68 0.33 -0.70
CA LEU A 135 -4.00 0.83 -0.30
C LEU A 135 -4.81 1.40 -1.47
N GLY A 136 -4.22 1.51 -2.66
CA GLY A 136 -4.87 1.97 -3.88
C GLY A 136 -4.67 3.45 -4.20
N CYS A 137 -3.60 4.09 -3.72
CA CYS A 137 -3.15 5.38 -4.23
C CYS A 137 -2.38 5.18 -5.54
N ASP A 138 -2.67 6.02 -6.52
CA ASP A 138 -2.12 5.94 -7.88
C ASP A 138 -1.16 7.09 -8.19
N LEU A 139 -1.36 8.26 -7.56
CA LEU A 139 -0.61 9.48 -7.82
C LEU A 139 -0.08 10.09 -6.52
N PHE A 140 1.08 10.74 -6.63
CA PHE A 140 1.76 11.43 -5.54
C PHE A 140 2.30 12.78 -5.99
N ASP A 141 2.31 13.75 -5.09
CA ASP A 141 3.11 14.95 -5.17
C ASP A 141 3.94 15.08 -3.88
N SER A 142 5.07 15.72 -3.96
CA SER A 142 5.90 15.95 -2.77
C SER A 142 6.85 17.12 -2.97
N ALA A 143 6.87 18.02 -2.01
CA ALA A 143 7.89 19.06 -1.87
C ALA A 143 9.03 18.63 -0.91
N ALA A 144 8.91 17.45 -0.29
CA ALA A 144 9.84 16.98 0.76
C ALA A 144 11.29 16.90 0.27
N TYR A 145 11.52 16.54 -1.00
CA TYR A 145 12.87 16.48 -1.57
C TYR A 145 13.61 17.83 -1.47
N ALA A 146 12.91 18.93 -1.70
CA ALA A 146 13.46 20.30 -1.64
C ALA A 146 13.48 20.85 -0.22
N ILE A 147 12.43 20.62 0.57
CA ILE A 147 12.34 21.05 1.96
C ILE A 147 13.48 20.40 2.77
N TYR A 148 13.65 19.09 2.65
CA TYR A 148 14.72 18.38 3.35
C TYR A 148 16.12 18.81 2.89
N ALA A 149 16.30 19.15 1.61
CA ALA A 149 17.58 19.67 1.14
C ALA A 149 17.92 21.03 1.78
N ARG A 150 16.95 21.94 1.95
CA ARG A 150 17.14 23.21 2.68
C ARG A 150 17.50 23.01 4.15
N GLU A 151 17.03 21.90 4.72
CA GLU A 151 17.33 21.50 6.09
C GLU A 151 18.59 20.64 6.20
N GLU A 152 19.38 20.51 5.13
CA GLU A 152 20.55 19.61 5.04
C GLU A 152 20.24 18.15 5.41
N ARG A 153 19.07 17.67 5.03
CA ARG A 153 18.61 16.29 5.27
C ARG A 153 18.76 15.45 4.01
N TYR A 154 19.60 14.45 4.11
CA TYR A 154 19.82 13.43 3.10
C TYR A 154 18.76 12.33 3.25
N MET A 155 18.00 12.05 2.20
CA MET A 155 17.01 10.98 2.17
C MET A 155 17.67 9.62 1.99
N THR A 156 17.14 8.63 2.68
CA THR A 156 17.42 7.22 2.48
C THR A 156 16.12 6.45 2.25
N GLU A 157 16.20 5.14 2.04
CA GLU A 157 15.02 4.29 1.92
C GLU A 157 14.25 4.13 3.23
N TYR A 158 14.85 4.51 4.36
CA TYR A 158 14.32 4.26 5.71
C TYR A 158 14.05 5.54 6.52
N GLY A 159 14.45 6.68 6.01
CA GLY A 159 14.30 7.95 6.71
C GLY A 159 15.24 9.01 6.17
N THR A 160 15.53 10.01 6.99
CA THR A 160 16.48 11.09 6.65
C THR A 160 17.57 11.18 7.72
N THR A 161 18.77 11.56 7.29
CA THR A 161 19.91 11.84 8.17
C THR A 161 20.44 13.23 7.87
N LYS A 162 20.90 13.98 8.87
CA LYS A 162 21.59 15.25 8.62
C LYS A 162 22.90 15.00 7.88
N LEU A 163 23.21 15.86 6.92
CA LEU A 163 24.38 15.71 6.06
C LEU A 163 25.68 15.62 6.87
N ASN A 164 25.82 16.44 7.92
CA ASN A 164 26.98 16.47 8.83
C ASN A 164 27.10 15.23 9.73
N GLN A 165 26.12 14.33 9.72
CA GLN A 165 26.14 13.06 10.46
C GLN A 165 26.52 11.87 9.59
N LEU A 166 26.69 12.09 8.27
CA LEU A 166 27.04 11.03 7.32
C LEU A 166 28.56 10.89 7.20
N SER A 167 29.04 9.66 7.28
CA SER A 167 30.43 9.31 6.93
C SER A 167 30.54 8.88 5.45
N TYR A 168 29.47 8.32 4.89
CA TYR A 168 29.44 7.79 3.52
C TYR A 168 28.08 8.03 2.87
N PHE A 169 28.09 8.28 1.56
CA PHE A 169 26.87 8.17 0.76
C PHE A 169 26.63 6.70 0.37
N THR A 170 25.42 6.23 0.66
CA THR A 170 25.01 4.85 0.31
C THR A 170 24.27 4.78 -1.03
N CYS A 171 24.05 5.91 -1.69
CA CYS A 171 23.28 6.02 -2.92
C CYS A 171 24.22 6.17 -4.13
N PRO A 172 24.04 5.36 -5.20
CA PRO A 172 24.83 5.47 -6.42
C PRO A 172 24.25 6.49 -7.44
N CYS A 173 23.43 7.44 -6.99
CA CYS A 173 22.87 8.44 -7.90
C CYS A 173 23.96 9.42 -8.41
N PRO A 174 23.74 10.12 -9.52
CA PRO A 174 24.71 11.06 -10.08
C PRO A 174 25.21 12.14 -9.13
N ALA A 175 24.37 12.52 -8.13
CA ALA A 175 24.78 13.48 -7.13
C ALA A 175 25.80 12.91 -6.12
N CYS A 176 25.74 11.60 -5.85
CA CYS A 176 26.52 10.97 -4.78
C CYS A 176 27.74 10.20 -5.27
N VAL A 177 27.69 9.63 -6.49
CA VAL A 177 28.67 8.63 -6.97
C VAL A 177 30.12 9.12 -7.00
N ASN A 178 30.33 10.42 -7.21
CA ASN A 178 31.67 11.04 -7.29
C ASN A 178 31.91 12.04 -6.16
N ASN A 179 31.10 12.04 -5.12
CA ASN A 179 31.20 12.97 -4.01
C ASN A 179 31.15 12.23 -2.67
N SER A 180 31.76 12.82 -1.67
CA SER A 180 31.61 12.45 -0.26
C SER A 180 30.63 13.40 0.47
N PRO A 181 30.18 13.07 1.67
CA PRO A 181 29.42 14.01 2.50
C PRO A 181 30.16 15.32 2.77
N GLN A 182 31.49 15.27 2.92
CA GLN A 182 32.32 16.45 3.13
C GLN A 182 32.30 17.37 1.89
N ASP A 183 32.37 16.82 0.69
CA ASP A 183 32.29 17.61 -0.54
C ASP A 183 30.98 18.39 -0.61
N PHE A 184 29.86 17.80 -0.18
CA PHE A 184 28.58 18.52 -0.11
C PHE A 184 28.59 19.61 0.96
N LEU A 185 29.20 19.38 2.13
CA LEU A 185 29.31 20.37 3.18
C LEU A 185 30.14 21.59 2.76
N ASP A 186 31.15 21.36 1.94
CA ASP A 186 32.06 22.39 1.44
C ASP A 186 31.51 23.16 0.23
N MET A 187 30.40 22.70 -0.37
CA MET A 187 29.73 23.42 -1.46
C MET A 187 29.12 24.74 -1.00
N PRO A 188 29.06 25.76 -1.87
CA PRO A 188 28.23 26.95 -1.65
C PRO A 188 26.78 26.56 -1.35
N GLU A 189 26.13 27.27 -0.45
CA GLU A 189 24.80 26.90 0.08
C GLU A 189 23.76 26.59 -1.01
N THR A 190 23.68 27.42 -2.04
CA THR A 190 22.73 27.22 -3.15
C THR A 190 23.03 25.96 -3.96
N GLU A 191 24.29 25.64 -4.17
CA GLU A 191 24.75 24.45 -4.90
C GLU A 191 24.49 23.20 -4.06
N LYS A 192 24.85 23.23 -2.78
CA LYS A 192 24.58 22.18 -1.79
C LYS A 192 23.09 21.81 -1.77
N GLN A 193 22.21 22.81 -1.60
CA GLN A 193 20.77 22.61 -1.59
C GLN A 193 20.26 21.99 -2.89
N LYS A 194 20.73 22.47 -4.04
CA LYS A 194 20.35 21.93 -5.36
C LYS A 194 20.79 20.47 -5.52
N THR A 195 22.06 20.17 -5.19
CA THR A 195 22.64 18.84 -5.32
C THR A 195 21.98 17.84 -4.37
N LEU A 196 21.73 18.26 -3.13
CA LEU A 196 21.02 17.44 -2.14
C LEU A 196 19.54 17.22 -2.53
N ALA A 197 18.86 18.25 -3.06
CA ALA A 197 17.50 18.10 -3.58
C ALA A 197 17.45 17.13 -4.77
N GLN A 198 18.44 17.17 -5.64
CA GLN A 198 18.56 16.23 -6.75
C GLN A 198 18.73 14.78 -6.23
N HIS A 199 19.62 14.55 -5.25
CA HIS A 199 19.73 13.25 -4.59
C HIS A 199 18.40 12.78 -4.01
N ASN A 200 17.74 13.62 -3.21
CA ASN A 200 16.45 13.28 -2.56
C ASN A 200 15.39 12.93 -3.61
N LEU A 201 15.37 13.60 -4.74
CA LEU A 201 14.48 13.31 -5.86
C LEU A 201 14.80 11.94 -6.50
N TYR A 202 16.09 11.60 -6.68
CA TYR A 202 16.51 10.29 -7.17
C TYR A 202 16.03 9.16 -6.25
N VAL A 203 16.14 9.33 -4.93
CA VAL A 203 15.64 8.33 -3.95
C VAL A 203 14.13 8.13 -4.11
N SER A 204 13.37 9.22 -4.22
CA SER A 204 11.92 9.16 -4.41
C SER A 204 11.52 8.43 -5.70
N PHE A 205 12.14 8.78 -6.84
CA PHE A 205 11.87 8.11 -8.11
C PHE A 205 12.38 6.67 -8.16
N SER A 206 13.47 6.36 -7.48
CA SER A 206 13.96 4.99 -7.35
C SER A 206 12.93 4.11 -6.66
N GLU A 207 12.32 4.59 -5.57
CA GLU A 207 11.28 3.85 -4.87
C GLU A 207 10.02 3.65 -5.73
N ILE A 208 9.59 4.67 -6.46
CA ILE A 208 8.46 4.53 -7.41
C ILE A 208 8.76 3.47 -8.47
N ARG A 209 9.99 3.42 -9.02
CA ARG A 209 10.38 2.40 -10.00
C ARG A 209 10.38 1.00 -9.38
N ARG A 210 10.87 0.83 -8.13
CA ARG A 210 10.83 -0.45 -7.41
C ARG A 210 9.39 -0.91 -7.18
N ILE A 211 8.49 -0.01 -6.79
CA ILE A 211 7.07 -0.32 -6.62
C ILE A 211 6.44 -0.74 -7.95
N LYS A 212 6.68 -0.01 -9.04
CA LYS A 212 6.19 -0.37 -10.38
C LYS A 212 6.69 -1.75 -10.81
N GLN A 213 7.96 -2.06 -10.59
CA GLN A 213 8.53 -3.38 -10.87
C GLN A 213 7.88 -4.45 -10.00
N ALA A 214 7.72 -4.20 -8.71
CA ALA A 214 7.05 -5.13 -7.78
C ALA A 214 5.59 -5.42 -8.19
N ILE A 215 4.87 -4.42 -8.71
CA ILE A 215 3.52 -4.61 -9.27
C ILE A 215 3.58 -5.53 -10.50
N THR A 216 4.49 -5.27 -11.43
CA THR A 216 4.67 -6.07 -12.65
C THR A 216 5.00 -7.53 -12.34
N GLU A 217 5.81 -7.77 -11.32
CA GLU A 217 6.18 -9.12 -10.84
C GLU A 217 5.09 -9.77 -9.96
N GLY A 218 4.05 -9.04 -9.59
CA GLY A 218 3.04 -9.49 -8.62
C GLY A 218 3.56 -9.58 -7.18
N ARG A 219 4.59 -8.79 -6.82
CA ARG A 219 5.31 -8.83 -5.53
C ARG A 219 5.10 -7.56 -4.68
N LEU A 220 4.05 -6.79 -4.95
CA LEU A 220 3.78 -5.55 -4.21
C LEU A 220 3.66 -5.79 -2.70
N TRP A 221 3.01 -6.87 -2.29
CA TRP A 221 2.81 -7.18 -0.89
C TRP A 221 4.11 -7.61 -0.19
N GLU A 222 4.98 -8.35 -0.88
CA GLU A 222 6.32 -8.66 -0.38
C GLU A 222 7.15 -7.39 -0.22
N HIS A 223 7.11 -6.51 -1.21
CA HIS A 223 7.83 -5.23 -1.15
C HIS A 223 7.34 -4.35 0.00
N LEU A 224 6.00 -4.26 0.19
CA LEU A 224 5.41 -3.55 1.33
C LEU A 224 5.86 -4.15 2.66
N GLU A 225 5.80 -5.48 2.82
CA GLU A 225 6.17 -6.14 4.07
C GLU A 225 7.64 -5.89 4.40
N MET A 226 8.54 -5.98 3.41
CA MET A 226 9.95 -5.66 3.55
C MET A 226 10.16 -4.20 3.97
N ARG A 227 9.50 -3.24 3.31
CA ARG A 227 9.58 -1.81 3.67
C ARG A 227 9.07 -1.53 5.07
N ALA A 228 7.99 -2.18 5.47
CA ALA A 228 7.39 -1.97 6.77
C ALA A 228 8.29 -2.41 7.94
N HIS A 229 9.15 -3.41 7.74
CA HIS A 229 10.14 -3.80 8.74
C HIS A 229 11.24 -2.75 8.96
N GLY A 230 11.38 -1.79 8.05
CA GLY A 230 12.32 -0.67 8.19
C GLY A 230 11.86 0.44 9.14
N HIS A 231 10.59 0.45 9.60
CA HIS A 231 10.09 1.51 10.48
C HIS A 231 8.93 1.06 11.39
N PRO A 232 8.99 1.32 12.73
CA PRO A 232 7.96 0.87 13.68
C PRO A 232 6.54 1.31 13.32
N SER A 233 6.35 2.54 12.87
CA SER A 233 5.03 3.07 12.50
C SER A 233 4.46 2.40 11.24
N LEU A 234 5.31 1.94 10.30
CA LEU A 234 4.86 1.15 9.16
C LEU A 234 4.43 -0.26 9.58
N LEU A 235 5.10 -0.85 10.57
CA LEU A 235 4.63 -2.12 11.18
C LEU A 235 3.26 -1.96 11.84
N GLN A 236 3.01 -0.83 12.52
CA GLN A 236 1.69 -0.53 13.09
C GLN A 236 0.65 -0.39 11.98
N ALA A 237 0.99 0.29 10.89
CA ALA A 237 0.13 0.40 9.72
C ALA A 237 -0.20 -0.98 9.13
N LEU A 238 0.77 -1.89 8.98
CA LEU A 238 0.50 -3.27 8.56
C LEU A 238 -0.48 -3.98 9.48
N LYS A 239 -0.29 -3.88 10.81
CA LYS A 239 -1.24 -4.47 11.77
C LYS A 239 -2.65 -3.92 11.59
N ARG A 240 -2.77 -2.61 11.25
CA ARG A 240 -4.06 -1.95 11.00
C ARG A 240 -4.80 -2.53 9.80
N LEU A 241 -4.10 -3.05 8.80
CA LEU A 241 -4.71 -3.64 7.60
C LEU A 241 -5.63 -4.82 7.92
N ARG A 242 -5.46 -5.49 9.06
CA ARG A 242 -6.37 -6.57 9.50
C ARG A 242 -7.84 -6.13 9.49
N LYS A 243 -8.11 -4.89 9.87
CA LYS A 243 -9.47 -4.29 9.87
C LYS A 243 -10.08 -4.28 8.47
N TYR A 244 -9.27 -4.23 7.43
CA TYR A 244 -9.68 -4.06 6.03
C TYR A 244 -9.42 -5.30 5.17
N SER A 245 -9.08 -6.43 5.79
CA SER A 245 -8.64 -7.65 5.10
C SER A 245 -9.62 -8.13 4.01
N ARG A 246 -10.94 -8.03 4.25
CA ARG A 246 -11.97 -8.39 3.26
C ARG A 246 -11.95 -7.48 2.02
N TYR A 247 -11.78 -6.17 2.22
CA TYR A 247 -11.69 -5.21 1.13
C TYR A 247 -10.42 -5.43 0.31
N LEU A 248 -9.29 -5.58 0.98
CA LEU A 248 -8.00 -5.82 0.35
C LEU A 248 -7.99 -7.15 -0.41
N GLU A 249 -8.56 -8.22 0.15
CA GLU A 249 -8.72 -9.52 -0.51
C GLU A 249 -9.53 -9.40 -1.80
N LYS A 250 -10.66 -8.70 -1.75
CA LYS A 250 -11.54 -8.52 -2.91
C LYS A 250 -10.88 -7.72 -4.05
N ASN A 251 -10.04 -6.75 -3.72
CA ASN A 251 -9.43 -5.82 -4.66
C ASN A 251 -7.95 -6.15 -4.99
N SER A 252 -7.45 -7.32 -4.57
CA SER A 252 -6.12 -7.81 -4.93
C SER A 252 -6.20 -8.90 -6.00
N PRO A 253 -5.16 -9.06 -6.84
CA PRO A 253 -5.11 -10.10 -7.87
C PRO A 253 -5.40 -11.50 -7.31
N ILE A 254 -6.08 -12.33 -8.11
CA ILE A 254 -6.49 -13.69 -7.71
C ILE A 254 -5.32 -14.66 -7.79
N THR A 255 -4.38 -14.40 -8.69
CA THR A 255 -3.20 -15.22 -8.94
C THR A 255 -1.97 -14.33 -9.08
N LYS A 256 -0.80 -14.93 -8.94
CA LYS A 256 0.48 -14.28 -9.28
C LYS A 256 1.40 -15.30 -9.96
N LYS A 257 2.37 -14.81 -10.72
CA LYS A 257 3.33 -15.64 -11.45
C LYS A 257 4.62 -15.90 -10.64
N SER A 258 4.95 -14.98 -9.72
CA SER A 258 6.16 -15.11 -8.89
C SER A 258 5.92 -15.93 -7.63
N GLY A 259 6.98 -16.42 -7.01
CA GLY A 259 6.94 -17.09 -5.70
C GLY A 259 6.32 -16.20 -4.63
N LEU A 260 5.77 -16.84 -3.61
CA LEU A 260 5.11 -16.20 -2.48
C LEU A 260 6.01 -16.29 -1.25
N PHE A 261 6.40 -15.15 -0.71
CA PHE A 261 7.28 -15.05 0.46
C PHE A 261 6.62 -14.29 1.59
N PHE A 262 6.91 -14.70 2.83
CA PHE A 262 6.43 -14.06 4.05
C PHE A 262 7.63 -13.71 4.95
N PHE A 263 7.64 -12.49 5.50
CA PHE A 263 8.75 -12.01 6.35
C PHE A 263 8.42 -12.12 7.84
N GLY A 264 7.22 -12.54 8.19
CA GLY A 264 6.82 -12.70 9.58
C GLY A 264 5.34 -13.03 9.77
N SER A 265 4.89 -12.97 11.03
CA SER A 265 3.50 -13.29 11.39
C SER A 265 2.46 -12.35 10.77
N LEU A 266 2.87 -11.16 10.34
CA LEU A 266 2.00 -10.22 9.63
C LEU A 266 1.59 -10.72 8.24
N GLY A 267 2.30 -11.69 7.68
CA GLY A 267 1.87 -12.36 6.44
C GLY A 267 0.46 -12.96 6.51
N GLN A 268 -0.07 -13.20 7.72
CA GLN A 268 -1.44 -13.70 7.91
C GLN A 268 -2.54 -12.75 7.41
N ILE A 269 -2.25 -11.45 7.28
CA ILE A 269 -3.20 -10.45 6.77
C ILE A 269 -3.14 -10.30 5.25
N ARG A 270 -2.19 -10.94 4.60
CA ARG A 270 -2.01 -10.87 3.15
C ARG A 270 -3.25 -11.35 2.41
N PRO A 271 -3.64 -10.69 1.31
CA PRO A 271 -4.83 -11.05 0.54
C PRO A 271 -4.87 -12.51 0.10
N GLU A 272 -3.73 -13.09 -0.26
CA GLU A 272 -3.60 -14.48 -0.69
C GLU A 272 -3.95 -15.44 0.45
N VAL A 273 -3.48 -15.17 1.66
CA VAL A 273 -3.73 -15.99 2.86
C VAL A 273 -5.18 -15.85 3.30
N VAL A 274 -5.70 -14.63 3.33
CA VAL A 274 -7.10 -14.35 3.69
C VAL A 274 -8.04 -15.07 2.72
N ARG A 275 -7.75 -15.00 1.41
CA ARG A 275 -8.53 -15.68 0.35
C ARG A 275 -8.48 -17.19 0.48
N HIS A 276 -7.31 -17.78 0.73
CA HIS A 276 -7.15 -19.22 0.92
C HIS A 276 -8.01 -19.69 2.10
N ARG A 277 -7.85 -19.08 3.27
CA ARG A 277 -8.62 -19.42 4.48
C ARG A 277 -10.13 -19.29 4.28
N LYS A 278 -10.56 -18.19 3.64
CA LYS A 278 -11.98 -17.96 3.33
C LYS A 278 -12.54 -19.06 2.42
N ARG A 279 -11.82 -19.39 1.33
CA ARG A 279 -12.25 -20.43 0.40
C ARG A 279 -12.25 -21.81 1.04
N LEU A 280 -11.27 -22.09 1.90
CA LEU A 280 -11.22 -23.34 2.66
C LEU A 280 -12.48 -23.48 3.54
N LEU A 281 -12.85 -22.43 4.27
CA LEU A 281 -14.03 -22.45 5.16
C LEU A 281 -15.37 -22.46 4.41
N GLU A 282 -15.45 -21.77 3.26
CA GLU A 282 -16.72 -21.58 2.55
C GLU A 282 -16.99 -22.63 1.45
N ARG A 283 -15.95 -23.28 0.91
CA ARG A 283 -16.06 -24.08 -0.32
C ARG A 283 -15.47 -25.47 -0.22
N TYR A 284 -14.56 -25.70 0.73
CA TYR A 284 -13.96 -27.01 0.88
C TYR A 284 -14.86 -27.91 1.72
N SER A 285 -15.03 -29.15 1.25
CA SER A 285 -15.69 -30.21 2.00
C SER A 285 -14.70 -31.34 2.16
N PRO A 286 -14.40 -31.82 3.38
CA PRO A 286 -13.52 -32.95 3.59
C PRO A 286 -14.10 -34.22 3.00
N PRO A 287 -13.28 -35.23 2.74
CA PRO A 287 -13.78 -36.55 2.27
C PRO A 287 -14.89 -37.09 3.19
N LYS A 288 -16.01 -37.51 2.61
CA LYS A 288 -17.20 -37.97 3.38
C LYS A 288 -16.89 -39.11 4.32
N GLU A 289 -15.94 -39.96 3.94
CA GLU A 289 -15.53 -41.13 4.69
C GLU A 289 -14.47 -40.84 5.75
N GLY A 290 -13.84 -39.66 5.70
CA GLY A 290 -12.79 -39.24 6.63
C GLY A 290 -13.31 -39.10 8.06
N LYS A 291 -13.01 -40.07 8.93
CA LYS A 291 -13.37 -40.04 10.35
C LYS A 291 -12.25 -39.59 11.25
N ILE A 292 -11.01 -39.67 10.77
CA ILE A 292 -9.79 -39.33 11.52
C ILE A 292 -9.05 -38.28 10.69
N LEU A 293 -8.65 -37.20 11.36
CA LEU A 293 -7.80 -36.12 10.78
C LEU A 293 -6.37 -36.31 11.31
N VAL A 294 -5.42 -36.50 10.40
CA VAL A 294 -3.98 -36.50 10.71
C VAL A 294 -3.37 -35.20 10.23
N LEU A 295 -2.74 -34.48 11.13
CA LEU A 295 -2.07 -33.22 10.85
C LEU A 295 -0.56 -33.40 10.83
N LEU A 296 0.06 -33.22 9.67
CA LEU A 296 1.51 -33.28 9.49
C LEU A 296 2.10 -31.87 9.43
N PRO A 297 3.30 -31.64 9.98
CA PRO A 297 3.96 -30.37 9.87
C PRO A 297 4.39 -30.08 8.42
N GLN A 298 4.47 -28.80 8.07
CA GLN A 298 5.07 -28.41 6.79
C GLN A 298 6.52 -28.88 6.67
N THR A 299 6.93 -29.22 5.45
CA THR A 299 8.31 -29.61 5.13
C THR A 299 8.96 -28.59 4.18
N LEU A 300 10.27 -28.72 3.97
CA LEU A 300 10.99 -27.88 3.01
C LEU A 300 10.56 -28.18 1.56
N MET A 301 10.22 -29.47 1.28
CA MET A 301 9.75 -29.88 -0.03
C MET A 301 8.30 -29.46 -0.25
N LYS A 302 8.02 -28.94 -1.42
CA LYS A 302 6.69 -28.56 -1.88
C LYS A 302 6.43 -29.13 -3.29
N PRO A 303 5.23 -29.60 -3.59
CA PRO A 303 4.08 -29.72 -2.66
C PRO A 303 4.37 -30.69 -1.52
N PHE A 304 3.75 -30.47 -0.36
CA PHE A 304 4.08 -31.21 0.88
C PHE A 304 3.88 -32.71 0.77
N HIS A 305 2.81 -33.15 0.09
CA HIS A 305 2.51 -34.60 -0.09
C HIS A 305 3.61 -35.36 -0.86
N ARG A 306 4.48 -34.66 -1.62
CA ARG A 306 5.62 -35.26 -2.32
C ARG A 306 6.86 -35.38 -1.42
N GLY A 307 6.82 -34.79 -0.22
CA GLY A 307 7.91 -34.88 0.75
C GLY A 307 8.08 -36.29 1.28
N LYS A 308 9.34 -36.72 1.45
CA LYS A 308 9.67 -38.08 1.91
C LYS A 308 9.02 -38.42 3.26
N GLU A 309 8.97 -37.43 4.16
CA GLU A 309 8.36 -37.56 5.49
C GLU A 309 6.85 -37.82 5.38
N HIS A 310 6.17 -37.01 4.56
CA HIS A 310 4.72 -37.19 4.32
C HIS A 310 4.42 -38.53 3.62
N GLN A 311 5.18 -38.87 2.60
CA GLN A 311 5.02 -40.14 1.90
C GLN A 311 5.26 -41.37 2.82
N LYS A 312 6.20 -41.23 3.75
CA LYS A 312 6.44 -42.28 4.75
C LYS A 312 5.22 -42.50 5.64
N VAL A 313 4.67 -41.41 6.20
CA VAL A 313 3.47 -41.49 7.06
C VAL A 313 2.27 -42.02 6.28
N VAL A 314 2.04 -41.60 5.04
CA VAL A 314 0.94 -42.09 4.21
C VAL A 314 1.08 -43.60 3.95
N ARG A 315 2.30 -44.10 3.63
CA ARG A 315 2.54 -45.52 3.46
C ARG A 315 2.33 -46.32 4.74
N GLU A 316 2.76 -45.82 5.88
CA GLU A 316 2.52 -46.45 7.17
C GLU A 316 1.02 -46.54 7.49
N ILE A 317 0.25 -45.49 7.18
CA ILE A 317 -1.22 -45.49 7.30
C ILE A 317 -1.83 -46.55 6.38
N GLU A 318 -1.39 -46.65 5.12
CA GLU A 318 -1.89 -47.62 4.16
C GLU A 318 -1.57 -49.06 4.58
N GLN A 319 -0.37 -49.31 5.10
CA GLN A 319 0.06 -50.62 5.59
C GLN A 319 -0.72 -51.08 6.82
N GLU A 320 -0.91 -50.19 7.79
CA GLU A 320 -1.55 -50.52 9.08
C GLU A 320 -3.07 -50.65 8.95
N PHE A 321 -3.70 -49.77 8.20
CA PHE A 321 -5.15 -49.67 8.13
C PHE A 321 -5.76 -50.31 6.85
N GLY A 322 -4.95 -50.62 5.86
CA GLY A 322 -5.38 -51.27 4.63
C GLY A 322 -6.58 -50.60 3.96
N CYS A 323 -7.67 -51.35 3.73
CA CYS A 323 -8.87 -50.78 3.14
C CYS A 323 -9.58 -49.71 4.01
N LYS A 324 -9.22 -49.54 5.28
CA LYS A 324 -9.75 -48.49 6.16
C LYS A 324 -8.93 -47.19 6.10
N ALA A 325 -7.82 -47.15 5.37
CA ALA A 325 -6.98 -45.96 5.23
C ALA A 325 -7.78 -44.77 4.65
N HIS A 326 -8.80 -45.00 3.82
CA HIS A 326 -9.69 -43.97 3.30
C HIS A 326 -10.50 -43.23 4.39
N ASN A 327 -10.61 -43.80 5.60
CA ASN A 327 -11.22 -43.10 6.74
C ASN A 327 -10.28 -42.08 7.38
N ILE A 328 -9.01 -42.00 6.95
CA ILE A 328 -8.00 -41.10 7.49
C ILE A 328 -7.73 -39.98 6.48
N HIS A 329 -8.04 -38.77 6.88
CA HIS A 329 -7.79 -37.60 6.07
C HIS A 329 -6.48 -36.91 6.54
N VAL A 330 -5.49 -36.89 5.66
CA VAL A 330 -4.20 -36.28 5.93
C VAL A 330 -4.20 -34.83 5.48
N CYS A 331 -3.81 -33.91 6.38
CA CYS A 331 -3.63 -32.50 6.09
C CYS A 331 -2.26 -32.03 6.60
N THR A 332 -1.74 -31.00 5.98
CA THR A 332 -0.53 -30.31 6.46
C THR A 332 -0.92 -29.08 7.27
N TYR A 333 -0.22 -28.77 8.36
CA TYR A 333 -0.31 -27.45 8.98
C TYR A 333 0.92 -26.62 8.63
N ALA A 334 0.68 -25.43 8.11
CA ALA A 334 1.73 -24.52 7.65
C ALA A 334 1.40 -23.05 7.98
N ALA A 335 2.38 -22.31 8.49
CA ALA A 335 2.25 -20.88 8.61
C ALA A 335 2.53 -20.21 7.25
N PRO A 336 1.78 -19.18 6.84
CA PRO A 336 0.67 -18.52 7.56
C PRO A 336 -0.71 -19.09 7.21
N PHE A 337 -0.81 -20.16 6.40
CA PHE A 337 -2.06 -20.65 5.82
C PHE A 337 -2.97 -21.36 6.83
N GLY A 338 -2.41 -22.07 7.79
CA GLY A 338 -3.11 -22.90 8.74
C GLY A 338 -3.18 -24.35 8.27
N ILE A 339 -4.36 -24.96 8.25
CA ILE A 339 -4.57 -26.32 7.77
C ILE A 339 -4.67 -26.32 6.24
N ILE A 340 -3.96 -27.25 5.62
CA ILE A 340 -3.89 -27.44 4.17
C ILE A 340 -4.26 -28.88 3.88
N PRO A 341 -5.44 -29.15 3.32
CA PRO A 341 -5.78 -30.45 2.80
C PRO A 341 -4.80 -30.88 1.70
N THR A 342 -4.42 -32.16 1.66
CA THR A 342 -3.45 -32.68 0.68
C THR A 342 -3.90 -32.41 -0.76
N GLU A 343 -5.20 -32.44 -1.02
CA GLU A 343 -5.81 -32.16 -2.32
C GLU A 343 -5.63 -30.73 -2.81
N LEU A 344 -5.30 -29.81 -1.90
CA LEU A 344 -5.16 -28.39 -2.18
C LEU A 344 -3.72 -27.89 -2.14
N ASP A 345 -2.73 -28.72 -1.80
CA ASP A 345 -1.36 -28.24 -1.61
C ASP A 345 -0.62 -27.90 -2.92
N GLU A 346 -1.17 -28.29 -4.07
CA GLU A 346 -0.75 -27.87 -5.41
C GLU A 346 -1.57 -26.70 -5.99
N VAL A 347 -2.60 -26.26 -5.27
CA VAL A 347 -3.48 -25.19 -5.76
C VAL A 347 -2.96 -23.84 -5.28
N TYR A 348 -3.09 -22.78 -6.13
CA TYR A 348 -2.74 -21.42 -5.71
C TYR A 348 -3.55 -21.01 -4.44
N PRO A 349 -2.93 -20.44 -3.42
CA PRO A 349 -1.58 -19.84 -3.38
C PRO A 349 -0.44 -20.80 -3.01
N LEU A 350 -0.73 -22.03 -2.64
CA LEU A 350 0.27 -22.99 -2.13
C LEU A 350 1.27 -23.42 -3.21
N SER A 351 0.82 -23.51 -4.46
CA SER A 351 1.70 -23.78 -5.61
C SER A 351 2.80 -22.74 -5.83
N GLN A 352 2.70 -21.59 -5.18
CA GLN A 352 3.68 -20.49 -5.26
C GLN A 352 4.40 -20.21 -3.93
N TYR A 353 4.01 -20.91 -2.88
CA TYR A 353 4.56 -20.75 -1.52
C TYR A 353 5.82 -21.57 -1.26
#